data_05089049dd7d16c67c92a3aae19303ea
#
_entry.id   05089049dd7d16c67c92a3aae19303ea
#
_cell.length_a   1.000
_cell.length_b   1.000
_cell.length_c   1.000
_cell.angle_alpha   90.00
_cell.angle_beta   90.00
_cell.angle_gamma   90.00
#
_symmetry.space_group_name_H-M   'P 1'
#
loop_
_entity.id
_entity.type
_entity.pdbx_description
1 polymer ?
#
loop_
_entity_poly.entity_id
_entity_poly.type
_entity_poly.pdbx_seq_one_letter_code
_entity_poly.pdbx_strand_id
1 'polypeptide(L)'
;MTNLSKVTVGYDTFTFELDDLKTAVIGGYNASTGENSGMELVNDCYAEHQVNPDIIIAPGFSSDPEVAAVMAAKAGCINTVFKGRAIIDADCETTKVYSGVPKWKNDNSITGERQILCWPMMKIGERVFHLSSRLAAIMAATDVDNGDCPSKSPDNKELGATSLCLKDGTNVVMNLEKANYLNANGVMTGLNFVGSFKAWGSHTACFPGSSDPVECLIPVARMFDWVGNSLILTYWSRIGDKLDRRLCESIADSSSQWMNSLTAAGHLYGGRVEFDEGENSEKDIMAGILKPHVYMAPVSPLVEVNWIQEYDSSYVTGALGS
;
A
#
# COMPACT_ATOMS: atom_id res chain seq x y z
N MET A 1 34.47 59.62 -4.53
CA MET A 1 33.11 59.29 -4.01
C MET A 1 32.47 58.30 -4.92
N THR A 2 32.50 57.03 -4.58
CA THR A 2 31.89 55.95 -5.34
C THR A 2 30.40 55.91 -5.08
N ASN A 3 29.63 56.15 -6.13
CA ASN A 3 28.18 56.12 -6.10
C ASN A 3 27.74 54.63 -6.05
N LEU A 4 27.36 54.17 -4.86
CA LEU A 4 26.76 52.85 -4.68
C LEU A 4 25.32 52.92 -5.18
N SER A 5 25.08 52.48 -6.42
CA SER A 5 23.72 52.30 -6.94
C SER A 5 23.02 51.23 -6.14
N LYS A 6 21.90 51.59 -5.50
CA LYS A 6 20.98 50.67 -4.83
C LYS A 6 20.31 49.78 -5.88
N VAL A 7 20.58 48.51 -5.89
CA VAL A 7 19.81 47.54 -6.68
C VAL A 7 18.63 47.10 -5.83
N THR A 8 17.43 47.42 -6.24
CA THR A 8 16.20 46.88 -5.63
C THR A 8 15.82 45.62 -6.41
N VAL A 9 15.89 44.48 -5.80
CA VAL A 9 15.39 43.22 -6.35
C VAL A 9 13.94 43.07 -5.86
N GLY A 10 13.00 43.20 -6.78
CA GLY A 10 11.61 42.81 -6.56
C GLY A 10 11.47 41.32 -6.82
N TYR A 11 10.85 40.59 -5.95
CA TYR A 11 10.42 39.22 -6.18
C TYR A 11 8.94 39.13 -5.84
N ASP A 12 8.20 38.44 -6.69
CA ASP A 12 6.81 38.11 -6.45
C ASP A 12 6.77 36.86 -5.58
N THR A 13 6.17 36.98 -4.42
CA THR A 13 5.85 35.84 -3.56
C THR A 13 4.46 35.35 -3.95
N PHE A 14 4.38 34.14 -4.50
CA PHE A 14 3.11 33.45 -4.65
C PHE A 14 2.68 32.92 -3.28
N THR A 15 1.62 33.46 -2.74
CA THR A 15 0.91 32.88 -1.58
C THR A 15 -0.22 32.02 -2.11
N PHE A 16 -0.13 30.71 -1.92
CA PHE A 16 -1.23 29.79 -2.20
C PHE A 16 -2.06 29.63 -0.93
N GLU A 17 -3.37 29.76 -1.05
CA GLU A 17 -4.28 29.33 0.01
C GLU A 17 -4.27 27.80 0.08
N LEU A 18 -4.50 27.24 1.28
CA LEU A 18 -4.44 25.78 1.50
C LEU A 18 -5.46 25.05 0.62
N ASP A 19 -6.63 25.62 0.41
CA ASP A 19 -7.69 25.07 -0.45
C ASP A 19 -7.30 25.03 -1.93
N ASP A 20 -6.54 26.03 -2.40
CA ASP A 20 -6.00 26.04 -3.75
C ASP A 20 -4.98 24.93 -3.95
N LEU A 21 -4.10 24.71 -2.96
CA LEU A 21 -3.14 23.61 -2.96
C LEU A 21 -3.82 22.25 -2.91
N LYS A 22 -4.84 22.09 -2.09
CA LYS A 22 -5.66 20.88 -2.01
C LYS A 22 -6.30 20.57 -3.37
N THR A 23 -6.94 21.57 -3.98
CA THR A 23 -7.56 21.45 -5.30
C THR A 23 -6.54 21.07 -6.36
N ALA A 24 -5.34 21.66 -6.33
CA ALA A 24 -4.26 21.32 -7.24
C ALA A 24 -3.73 19.88 -7.05
N VAL A 25 -3.69 19.38 -5.80
CA VAL A 25 -3.30 17.98 -5.51
C VAL A 25 -4.36 17.00 -6.00
N ILE A 26 -5.63 17.28 -5.76
CA ILE A 26 -6.74 16.46 -6.28
C ILE A 26 -6.71 16.46 -7.80
N GLY A 27 -6.58 17.63 -8.40
CA GLY A 27 -6.51 17.81 -9.83
C GLY A 27 -7.81 17.46 -10.56
N GLY A 28 -7.67 17.05 -11.80
CA GLY A 28 -8.79 16.65 -12.65
C GLY A 28 -8.44 16.69 -14.13
N TYR A 29 -9.38 16.27 -14.97
CA TYR A 29 -9.27 16.35 -16.41
C TYR A 29 -9.81 17.69 -16.93
N ASN A 30 -9.01 18.43 -17.66
CA ASN A 30 -9.42 19.67 -18.31
C ASN A 30 -9.92 19.38 -19.73
N ALA A 31 -11.23 19.43 -19.91
CA ALA A 31 -11.84 19.16 -21.22
C ALA A 31 -11.49 20.16 -22.32
N SER A 32 -10.98 21.37 -21.97
CA SER A 32 -10.61 22.39 -22.94
C SER A 32 -9.19 22.19 -23.48
N THR A 33 -8.27 21.73 -22.66
CA THR A 33 -6.86 21.44 -23.05
C THR A 33 -6.63 19.97 -23.35
N GLY A 34 -7.47 19.08 -22.85
CA GLY A 34 -7.29 17.63 -22.95
C GLY A 34 -6.25 17.09 -21.97
N GLU A 35 -5.83 17.88 -20.97
CA GLU A 35 -4.75 17.55 -20.05
C GLU A 35 -5.28 17.13 -18.68
N ASN A 36 -4.59 16.19 -18.08
CA ASN A 36 -4.76 15.79 -16.68
C ASN A 36 -3.94 16.70 -15.76
N SER A 37 -4.37 16.87 -14.51
CA SER A 37 -3.66 17.60 -13.47
C SER A 37 -3.78 16.88 -12.13
N GLY A 38 -2.84 17.17 -11.20
CA GLY A 38 -2.83 16.60 -9.87
C GLY A 38 -2.79 15.07 -9.88
N MET A 39 -3.61 14.42 -9.04
CA MET A 39 -3.65 12.95 -8.97
C MET A 39 -4.20 12.27 -10.23
N GLU A 40 -4.88 13.01 -11.14
CA GLU A 40 -5.32 12.44 -12.41
C GLU A 40 -4.15 12.01 -13.30
N LEU A 41 -2.97 12.67 -13.17
CA LEU A 41 -1.74 12.33 -13.88
C LEU A 41 -1.26 10.88 -13.64
N VAL A 42 -1.72 10.22 -12.57
CA VAL A 42 -1.43 8.80 -12.31
C VAL A 42 -1.86 7.92 -13.50
N ASN A 43 -2.91 8.31 -14.22
CA ASN A 43 -3.39 7.59 -15.39
C ASN A 43 -2.43 7.67 -16.60
N ASP A 44 -1.62 8.73 -16.66
CA ASP A 44 -0.71 8.98 -17.79
C ASP A 44 0.67 8.35 -17.56
N CYS A 45 0.99 7.94 -16.32
CA CYS A 45 2.30 7.40 -15.94
C CYS A 45 2.75 6.23 -16.83
N TYR A 46 1.83 5.32 -17.17
CA TYR A 46 2.20 4.19 -18.01
C TYR A 46 2.46 4.59 -19.47
N ALA A 47 1.67 5.50 -20.00
CA ALA A 47 1.82 5.98 -21.37
C ALA A 47 3.14 6.76 -21.56
N GLU A 48 3.50 7.60 -20.60
CA GLU A 48 4.68 8.46 -20.68
C GLU A 48 5.98 7.77 -20.22
N HIS A 49 5.90 6.96 -19.18
CA HIS A 49 7.08 6.44 -18.48
C HIS A 49 7.17 4.91 -18.47
N GLN A 50 6.17 4.18 -18.97
CA GLN A 50 6.08 2.71 -18.93
C GLN A 50 6.17 2.16 -17.50
N VAL A 51 5.69 2.94 -16.52
CA VAL A 51 5.65 2.60 -15.10
C VAL A 51 4.21 2.60 -14.62
N ASN A 52 3.81 1.52 -13.95
CA ASN A 52 2.54 1.46 -13.24
C ASN A 52 2.77 1.78 -11.76
N PRO A 53 2.30 2.91 -11.24
CA PRO A 53 2.41 3.24 -9.82
C PRO A 53 1.49 2.33 -8.98
N ASP A 54 2.06 1.56 -8.08
CA ASP A 54 1.32 0.66 -7.19
C ASP A 54 1.09 1.25 -5.79
N ILE A 55 1.78 2.35 -5.45
CA ILE A 55 1.66 3.06 -4.18
C ILE A 55 1.43 4.54 -4.44
N ILE A 56 0.32 5.07 -3.89
CA ILE A 56 -0.05 6.48 -3.98
C ILE A 56 0.09 7.11 -2.60
N ILE A 57 0.82 8.22 -2.51
CA ILE A 57 0.99 9.01 -1.29
C ILE A 57 0.75 10.49 -1.57
N ALA A 58 0.21 11.21 -0.61
CA ALA A 58 0.06 12.67 -0.64
C ALA A 58 0.43 13.26 0.75
N PRO A 59 1.74 13.24 1.12
CA PRO A 59 2.17 13.70 2.44
C PRO A 59 1.78 15.16 2.68
N GLY A 60 1.18 15.45 3.84
CA GLY A 60 0.68 16.78 4.19
C GLY A 60 -0.74 17.08 3.71
N PHE A 61 -1.27 16.30 2.76
CA PHE A 61 -2.63 16.46 2.24
C PHE A 61 -3.52 15.24 2.50
N SER A 62 -2.96 14.06 2.65
CA SER A 62 -3.70 12.79 2.79
C SER A 62 -4.56 12.70 4.06
N SER A 63 -4.34 13.57 5.06
CA SER A 63 -5.19 13.69 6.24
C SER A 63 -6.54 14.37 5.97
N ASP A 64 -6.69 15.04 4.83
CA ASP A 64 -7.97 15.56 4.36
C ASP A 64 -8.81 14.41 3.79
N PRO A 65 -10.06 14.20 4.25
CA PRO A 65 -10.89 13.09 3.82
C PRO A 65 -11.20 13.07 2.32
N GLU A 66 -11.32 14.25 1.69
CA GLU A 66 -11.57 14.35 0.26
C GLU A 66 -10.34 13.91 -0.55
N VAL A 67 -9.14 14.35 -0.15
CA VAL A 67 -7.88 13.90 -0.75
C VAL A 67 -7.72 12.39 -0.56
N ALA A 68 -7.96 11.87 0.65
CA ALA A 68 -7.89 10.45 0.96
C ALA A 68 -8.87 9.61 0.11
N ALA A 69 -10.07 10.11 -0.12
CA ALA A 69 -11.07 9.46 -0.97
C ALA A 69 -10.62 9.40 -2.44
N VAL A 70 -10.06 10.49 -2.97
CA VAL A 70 -9.51 10.54 -4.33
C VAL A 70 -8.30 9.59 -4.46
N MET A 71 -7.40 9.57 -3.48
CA MET A 71 -6.27 8.63 -3.46
C MET A 71 -6.75 7.17 -3.52
N ALA A 72 -7.76 6.82 -2.72
CA ALA A 72 -8.32 5.47 -2.70
C ALA A 72 -9.00 5.11 -4.04
N ALA A 73 -9.74 6.05 -4.62
CA ALA A 73 -10.39 5.87 -5.92
C ALA A 73 -9.36 5.65 -7.04
N LYS A 74 -8.29 6.45 -7.07
CA LYS A 74 -7.21 6.27 -8.03
C LYS A 74 -6.46 4.95 -7.82
N ALA A 75 -6.14 4.59 -6.57
CA ALA A 75 -5.54 3.30 -6.27
C ALA A 75 -6.40 2.11 -6.71
N GLY A 76 -7.72 2.27 -6.75
CA GLY A 76 -8.64 1.24 -7.22
C GLY A 76 -8.69 1.06 -8.73
N CYS A 77 -8.34 2.11 -9.50
CA CYS A 77 -8.45 2.11 -10.95
C CYS A 77 -7.46 3.11 -11.57
N ILE A 78 -6.24 2.65 -11.84
CA ILE A 78 -5.20 3.43 -12.52
C ILE A 78 -5.26 3.09 -14.01
N ASN A 79 -5.35 4.12 -14.86
CA ASN A 79 -5.44 3.94 -16.31
C ASN A 79 -6.47 2.85 -16.71
N THR A 80 -7.62 2.84 -16.05
CA THR A 80 -8.76 1.93 -16.23
C THR A 80 -8.53 0.45 -15.91
N VAL A 81 -7.31 -0.03 -15.78
CA VAL A 81 -7.00 -1.47 -15.69
C VAL A 81 -6.10 -1.84 -14.51
N PHE A 82 -5.19 -0.96 -14.10
CA PHE A 82 -4.24 -1.25 -13.03
C PHE A 82 -4.78 -0.92 -11.64
N LYS A 83 -4.19 -1.57 -10.65
CA LYS A 83 -4.57 -1.41 -9.24
C LYS A 83 -3.34 -1.14 -8.38
N GLY A 84 -3.53 -0.36 -7.31
CA GLY A 84 -2.51 -0.05 -6.34
C GLY A 84 -3.11 0.21 -4.96
N ARG A 85 -2.33 0.81 -4.06
CA ARG A 85 -2.71 1.14 -2.68
C ARG A 85 -2.43 2.60 -2.36
N ALA A 86 -3.27 3.20 -1.53
CA ALA A 86 -3.11 4.56 -1.03
C ALA A 86 -2.61 4.51 0.43
N ILE A 87 -1.52 5.22 0.74
CA ILE A 87 -1.04 5.36 2.11
C ILE A 87 -1.44 6.74 2.62
N ILE A 88 -2.20 6.76 3.71
CA ILE A 88 -2.86 7.93 4.27
C ILE A 88 -2.28 8.20 5.66
N ASP A 89 -1.94 9.45 5.96
CA ASP A 89 -1.56 9.88 7.29
C ASP A 89 -2.79 10.35 8.05
N ALA A 90 -3.01 9.85 9.26
CA ALA A 90 -4.01 10.42 10.15
C ALA A 90 -3.60 11.83 10.60
N ASP A 91 -4.59 12.71 10.80
CA ASP A 91 -4.32 14.07 11.22
C ASP A 91 -3.74 14.10 12.64
N CYS A 92 -2.46 14.45 12.73
CA CYS A 92 -1.71 14.60 13.97
C CYS A 92 -1.90 15.97 14.65
N GLU A 93 -2.68 16.88 14.07
CA GLU A 93 -3.00 18.18 14.65
C GLU A 93 -4.22 18.08 15.56
N THR A 94 -5.27 17.43 15.11
CA THR A 94 -6.50 17.20 15.87
C THR A 94 -6.45 15.91 16.69
N THR A 95 -5.82 14.85 16.18
CA THR A 95 -5.74 13.54 16.82
C THR A 95 -4.38 13.33 17.49
N LYS A 96 -4.24 13.88 18.72
CA LYS A 96 -2.98 13.87 19.47
C LYS A 96 -2.74 12.61 20.30
N VAL A 97 -3.76 11.79 20.49
CA VAL A 97 -3.72 10.59 21.35
C VAL A 97 -4.05 9.35 20.53
N TYR A 98 -3.26 8.29 20.72
CA TYR A 98 -3.43 7.03 19.98
C TYR A 98 -4.85 6.44 20.05
N SER A 99 -5.54 6.60 21.20
CA SER A 99 -6.90 6.07 21.38
C SER A 99 -7.96 6.82 20.57
N GLY A 100 -7.68 8.03 20.09
CA GLY A 100 -8.56 8.80 19.22
C GLY A 100 -8.44 8.44 17.74
N VAL A 101 -7.34 7.78 17.32
CA VAL A 101 -7.07 7.46 15.91
C VAL A 101 -8.13 6.57 15.27
N PRO A 102 -8.61 5.47 15.92
CA PRO A 102 -9.66 4.65 15.34
C PRO A 102 -10.98 5.39 15.15
N LYS A 103 -11.31 6.31 16.08
CA LYS A 103 -12.49 7.16 15.92
C LYS A 103 -12.31 8.12 14.74
N TRP A 104 -11.18 8.81 14.64
CA TRP A 104 -10.85 9.68 13.52
C TRP A 104 -10.93 8.93 12.17
N LYS A 105 -10.37 7.74 12.09
CA LYS A 105 -10.44 6.85 10.94
C LYS A 105 -11.88 6.61 10.48
N ASN A 106 -12.76 6.23 11.41
CA ASN A 106 -14.16 5.91 11.13
C ASN A 106 -14.97 7.17 10.77
N ASP A 107 -14.77 8.26 11.50
CA ASP A 107 -15.46 9.54 11.25
C ASP A 107 -15.13 10.09 9.83
N ASN A 108 -13.92 9.81 9.32
CA ASN A 108 -13.48 10.25 8.00
C ASN A 108 -13.62 9.16 6.91
N SER A 109 -14.31 8.05 7.21
CA SER A 109 -14.58 6.95 6.26
C SER A 109 -13.31 6.33 5.65
N ILE A 110 -12.17 6.35 6.38
CA ILE A 110 -10.92 5.72 5.96
C ILE A 110 -10.95 4.25 6.39
N THR A 111 -11.80 3.47 5.76
CA THR A 111 -12.09 2.07 6.10
C THR A 111 -12.03 1.15 4.88
N GLY A 112 -11.45 1.62 3.80
CA GLY A 112 -11.34 0.86 2.55
C GLY A 112 -10.17 -0.11 2.54
N GLU A 113 -10.34 -1.20 1.80
CA GLU A 113 -9.29 -2.19 1.55
C GLU A 113 -8.06 -1.61 0.83
N ARG A 114 -8.29 -0.57 -0.01
CA ARG A 114 -7.25 0.10 -0.79
C ARG A 114 -6.42 1.10 0.00
N GLN A 115 -6.80 1.35 1.24
CA GLN A 115 -6.20 2.35 2.10
C GLN A 115 -5.30 1.70 3.16
N ILE A 116 -4.15 2.31 3.40
CA ILE A 116 -3.23 1.97 4.50
C ILE A 116 -3.12 3.22 5.36
N LEU A 117 -3.63 3.18 6.58
CA LEU A 117 -3.62 4.32 7.48
C LEU A 117 -2.39 4.30 8.38
N CYS A 118 -1.71 5.45 8.51
CA CYS A 118 -0.52 5.64 9.33
C CYS A 118 -0.73 6.68 10.43
N TRP A 119 -0.18 6.46 11.61
CA TRP A 119 -0.09 7.40 12.71
C TRP A 119 1.04 7.00 13.67
N PRO A 120 1.78 7.91 14.31
CA PRO A 120 1.85 9.36 14.10
C PRO A 120 2.91 9.74 13.03
N MET A 121 3.37 10.99 13.04
CA MET A 121 4.54 11.43 12.30
C MET A 121 5.83 10.94 12.98
N MET A 122 6.96 11.09 12.29
CA MET A 122 8.27 10.67 12.78
C MET A 122 9.31 11.78 12.66
N LYS A 123 10.34 11.74 13.52
CA LYS A 123 11.53 12.59 13.42
C LYS A 123 12.74 11.80 12.92
N ILE A 124 13.54 12.45 12.09
CA ILE A 124 14.92 12.02 11.76
C ILE A 124 15.81 13.22 12.08
N GLY A 125 16.58 13.13 13.14
CA GLY A 125 17.24 14.30 13.73
C GLY A 125 16.22 15.34 14.19
N GLU A 126 16.34 16.57 13.68
CA GLU A 126 15.43 17.67 14.00
C GLU A 126 14.25 17.82 13.03
N ARG A 127 14.22 17.03 11.94
CA ARG A 127 13.20 17.15 10.89
C ARG A 127 12.03 16.21 11.15
N VAL A 128 10.82 16.73 10.95
CA VAL A 128 9.57 15.97 11.05
C VAL A 128 9.16 15.50 9.66
N PHE A 129 8.76 14.23 9.57
CA PHE A 129 8.34 13.58 8.32
C PHE A 129 7.01 12.87 8.53
N HIS A 130 6.21 12.82 7.47
CA HIS A 130 5.02 11.98 7.40
C HIS A 130 5.41 10.50 7.36
N LEU A 131 4.70 9.67 8.12
CA LEU A 131 4.99 8.25 8.19
C LEU A 131 4.69 7.55 6.84
N SER A 132 3.69 8.03 6.10
CA SER A 132 3.34 7.53 4.76
C SER A 132 4.52 7.55 3.80
N SER A 133 5.31 8.64 3.78
CA SER A 133 6.49 8.77 2.92
C SER A 133 7.54 7.70 3.22
N ARG A 134 7.77 7.45 4.51
CA ARG A 134 8.76 6.44 4.91
C ARG A 134 8.26 5.02 4.70
N LEU A 135 6.96 4.80 4.95
CA LEU A 135 6.35 3.49 4.74
C LEU A 135 6.36 3.11 3.25
N ALA A 136 6.02 4.05 2.36
CA ALA A 136 6.13 3.83 0.90
C ALA A 136 7.55 3.45 0.49
N ALA A 137 8.57 4.15 1.01
CA ALA A 137 9.97 3.84 0.74
C ALA A 137 10.38 2.46 1.27
N ILE A 138 9.91 2.07 2.47
CA ILE A 138 10.16 0.75 3.06
C ILE A 138 9.50 -0.34 2.21
N MET A 139 8.26 -0.13 1.77
CA MET A 139 7.55 -1.09 0.92
C MET A 139 8.31 -1.30 -0.39
N ALA A 140 8.67 -0.22 -1.08
CA ALA A 140 9.42 -0.30 -2.33
C ALA A 140 10.79 -0.97 -2.15
N ALA A 141 11.55 -0.63 -1.10
CA ALA A 141 12.83 -1.27 -0.82
C ALA A 141 12.68 -2.77 -0.48
N THR A 142 11.64 -3.11 0.29
CA THR A 142 11.35 -4.51 0.64
C THR A 142 10.98 -5.33 -0.60
N ASP A 143 10.25 -4.75 -1.54
CA ASP A 143 9.87 -5.40 -2.79
C ASP A 143 11.10 -5.68 -3.67
N VAL A 144 11.97 -4.69 -3.83
CA VAL A 144 13.24 -4.83 -4.58
C VAL A 144 14.12 -5.93 -3.96
N ASP A 145 14.29 -5.92 -2.62
CA ASP A 145 15.05 -6.95 -1.90
C ASP A 145 14.41 -8.34 -1.99
N ASN A 146 13.15 -8.41 -2.41
CA ASN A 146 12.37 -9.64 -2.57
C ASN A 146 12.14 -10.03 -4.04
N GLY A 147 12.96 -9.53 -4.96
CA GLY A 147 12.88 -9.82 -6.40
C GLY A 147 11.72 -9.11 -7.09
N ASP A 148 11.47 -7.86 -6.74
CA ASP A 148 10.39 -7.00 -7.22
C ASP A 148 8.98 -7.58 -6.96
N CYS A 149 8.85 -8.39 -5.90
CA CYS A 149 7.61 -9.07 -5.54
C CYS A 149 7.10 -8.58 -4.17
N PRO A 150 5.86 -8.04 -4.05
CA PRO A 150 5.32 -7.44 -2.84
C PRO A 150 4.78 -8.45 -1.81
N SER A 151 5.33 -9.66 -1.78
CA SER A 151 4.87 -10.74 -0.88
C SER A 151 5.35 -10.59 0.57
N LYS A 152 6.26 -9.64 0.85
CA LYS A 152 6.73 -9.37 2.21
C LYS A 152 6.01 -8.17 2.83
N SER A 153 5.70 -8.31 4.13
CA SER A 153 5.12 -7.22 4.91
C SER A 153 6.13 -6.08 5.15
N PRO A 154 5.69 -4.81 5.17
CA PRO A 154 6.48 -3.69 5.67
C PRO A 154 6.66 -3.73 7.19
N ASP A 155 5.95 -4.60 7.89
CA ASP A 155 6.01 -4.76 9.33
C ASP A 155 7.41 -5.16 9.80
N ASN A 156 7.80 -4.66 10.96
CA ASN A 156 9.11 -4.91 11.60
C ASN A 156 10.33 -4.47 10.75
N LYS A 157 10.15 -3.58 9.77
CA LYS A 157 11.22 -2.97 8.98
C LYS A 157 11.68 -1.66 9.58
N GLU A 158 12.97 -1.34 9.39
CA GLU A 158 13.62 -0.15 9.96
C GLU A 158 12.97 1.16 9.44
N LEU A 159 12.46 1.96 10.37
CA LEU A 159 11.98 3.31 10.05
C LEU A 159 13.13 4.33 9.92
N GLY A 160 14.28 4.09 10.57
CA GLY A 160 15.34 5.07 10.65
C GLY A 160 14.93 6.34 11.43
N ALA A 161 13.88 6.25 12.24
CA ALA A 161 13.38 7.36 13.04
C ALA A 161 14.21 7.51 14.33
N THR A 162 14.40 8.76 14.76
CA THR A 162 14.95 9.10 16.08
C THR A 162 13.86 9.08 17.15
N SER A 163 12.66 9.51 16.79
CA SER A 163 11.46 9.48 17.65
C SER A 163 10.18 9.53 16.82
N LEU A 164 9.07 9.19 17.44
CA LEU A 164 7.73 9.48 16.91
C LEU A 164 7.25 10.83 17.47
N CYS A 165 6.49 11.57 16.67
CA CYS A 165 6.04 12.91 17.08
C CYS A 165 4.70 13.28 16.43
N LEU A 166 4.10 14.33 16.96
CA LEU A 166 2.98 15.05 16.35
C LEU A 166 3.51 16.12 15.37
N LYS A 167 2.62 16.79 14.67
CA LYS A 167 2.94 17.85 13.70
C LYS A 167 3.72 19.02 14.33
N ASP A 168 3.43 19.36 15.59
CA ASP A 168 4.13 20.40 16.35
C ASP A 168 5.50 19.94 16.89
N GLY A 169 5.90 18.72 16.60
CA GLY A 169 7.15 18.14 17.07
C GLY A 169 7.09 17.54 18.47
N THR A 170 5.94 17.57 19.15
CA THR A 170 5.76 16.92 20.46
C THR A 170 6.00 15.42 20.34
N ASN A 171 6.86 14.86 21.18
CA ASN A 171 7.19 13.43 21.14
C ASN A 171 5.99 12.58 21.56
N VAL A 172 5.78 11.50 20.80
CA VAL A 172 4.78 10.46 21.09
C VAL A 172 5.50 9.22 21.61
N VAL A 173 5.24 8.87 22.87
CA VAL A 173 5.77 7.64 23.46
C VAL A 173 4.86 6.47 23.10
N MET A 174 5.38 5.58 22.22
CA MET A 174 4.70 4.37 21.77
C MET A 174 5.29 3.16 22.51
N ASN A 175 4.45 2.46 23.25
CA ASN A 175 4.76 1.14 23.82
C ASN A 175 4.02 0.04 23.06
N LEU A 176 4.30 -1.21 23.38
CA LEU A 176 3.72 -2.36 22.69
C LEU A 176 2.18 -2.39 22.79
N GLU A 177 1.63 -2.06 23.95
CA GLU A 177 0.17 -2.03 24.17
C GLU A 177 -0.53 -1.02 23.24
N LYS A 178 -0.01 0.21 23.16
CA LYS A 178 -0.55 1.26 22.28
C LYS A 178 -0.40 0.90 20.81
N ALA A 179 0.75 0.34 20.43
CA ALA A 179 1.02 -0.08 19.07
C ALA A 179 0.08 -1.22 18.66
N ASN A 180 -0.12 -2.21 19.52
CA ASN A 180 -1.05 -3.31 19.27
C ASN A 180 -2.51 -2.83 19.22
N TYR A 181 -2.89 -1.84 20.05
CA TYR A 181 -4.21 -1.21 19.97
C TYR A 181 -4.45 -0.56 18.59
N LEU A 182 -3.46 0.16 18.07
CA LEU A 182 -3.54 0.75 16.73
C LEU A 182 -3.63 -0.33 15.65
N ASN A 183 -2.81 -1.36 15.71
CA ASN A 183 -2.83 -2.46 14.76
C ASN A 183 -4.15 -3.23 14.77
N ALA A 184 -4.73 -3.46 15.95
CA ALA A 184 -6.04 -4.06 16.09
C ALA A 184 -7.17 -3.22 15.46
N ASN A 185 -6.89 -1.98 15.12
CA ASN A 185 -7.80 -1.06 14.42
C ASN A 185 -7.35 -0.73 12.98
N GLY A 186 -6.43 -1.50 12.40
CA GLY A 186 -5.96 -1.32 11.03
C GLY A 186 -5.16 -0.03 10.83
N VAL A 187 -4.35 0.36 11.82
CA VAL A 187 -3.49 1.55 11.76
C VAL A 187 -2.03 1.13 11.88
N MET A 188 -1.24 1.49 10.89
CA MET A 188 0.21 1.33 10.91
C MET A 188 0.85 2.38 11.79
N THR A 189 1.85 1.99 12.57
CA THR A 189 2.58 2.89 13.46
C THR A 189 4.08 2.60 13.47
N GLY A 190 4.83 3.34 14.28
CA GLY A 190 6.21 3.02 14.60
C GLY A 190 6.35 2.50 16.02
N LEU A 191 7.20 1.53 16.24
CA LEU A 191 7.51 0.97 17.56
C LEU A 191 9.02 0.78 17.73
N ASN A 192 9.55 1.25 18.85
CA ASN A 192 10.90 0.90 19.30
C ASN A 192 10.78 -0.08 20.47
N PHE A 193 10.82 -1.37 20.17
CA PHE A 193 10.79 -2.43 21.18
C PHE A 193 12.16 -3.06 21.40
N VAL A 194 12.92 -3.28 20.31
CA VAL A 194 14.26 -3.85 20.36
C VAL A 194 15.20 -2.98 19.52
N GLY A 195 15.87 -2.03 20.14
CA GLY A 195 17.03 -1.32 19.62
C GLY A 195 16.77 -0.15 18.67
N SER A 196 15.75 -0.20 17.82
CA SER A 196 15.44 0.86 16.84
C SER A 196 13.96 0.99 16.58
N PHE A 197 13.56 2.13 15.97
CA PHE A 197 12.19 2.31 15.50
C PHE A 197 11.94 1.51 14.24
N LYS A 198 10.92 0.65 14.30
CA LYS A 198 10.45 -0.16 13.18
C LYS A 198 9.02 0.17 12.83
N ALA A 199 8.66 0.00 11.57
CA ALA A 199 7.25 0.00 11.16
C ALA A 199 6.52 -1.14 11.87
N TRP A 200 5.30 -0.88 12.35
CA TRP A 200 4.55 -1.84 13.14
C TRP A 200 3.11 -1.89 12.67
N GLY A 201 2.72 -3.05 12.14
CA GLY A 201 1.41 -3.36 11.59
C GLY A 201 1.46 -4.02 10.21
N SER A 202 0.45 -4.84 9.90
CA SER A 202 0.33 -5.58 8.64
C SER A 202 -1.04 -5.43 7.99
N HIS A 203 -1.92 -4.60 8.57
CA HIS A 203 -3.31 -4.51 8.15
C HIS A 203 -3.59 -3.25 7.33
N THR A 204 -4.48 -3.38 6.36
CA THR A 204 -5.10 -2.25 5.65
C THR A 204 -6.14 -1.58 6.54
N ALA A 205 -6.64 -0.43 6.10
CA ALA A 205 -7.61 0.34 6.88
C ALA A 205 -8.99 -0.32 6.98
N CYS A 206 -9.32 -1.35 6.21
CA CYS A 206 -10.59 -2.08 6.35
C CYS A 206 -10.67 -2.92 7.63
N PHE A 207 -9.52 -3.27 8.23
CA PHE A 207 -9.49 -4.01 9.49
C PHE A 207 -9.90 -3.09 10.67
N PRO A 208 -10.67 -3.56 11.66
CA PRO A 208 -11.24 -4.89 11.84
C PRO A 208 -12.63 -5.09 11.18
N GLY A 209 -13.12 -4.16 10.37
CA GLY A 209 -14.42 -4.27 9.70
C GLY A 209 -14.49 -5.45 8.73
N SER A 210 -13.39 -5.75 8.03
CA SER A 210 -13.18 -6.98 7.30
C SER A 210 -12.03 -7.77 7.92
N SER A 211 -12.19 -9.09 8.01
CA SER A 211 -11.15 -10.04 8.43
C SER A 211 -10.70 -10.94 7.27
N ASP A 212 -11.16 -10.69 6.05
CA ASP A 212 -10.71 -11.41 4.86
C ASP A 212 -9.23 -11.09 4.60
N PRO A 213 -8.33 -12.08 4.61
CA PRO A 213 -6.91 -11.88 4.36
C PRO A 213 -6.60 -11.14 3.05
N VAL A 214 -7.44 -11.30 2.02
CA VAL A 214 -7.28 -10.65 0.72
C VAL A 214 -7.49 -9.13 0.82
N GLU A 215 -8.36 -8.69 1.71
CA GLU A 215 -8.67 -7.29 1.91
C GLU A 215 -7.80 -6.66 3.01
N CYS A 216 -7.64 -7.38 4.13
CA CYS A 216 -7.09 -6.80 5.33
C CYS A 216 -5.57 -6.95 5.50
N LEU A 217 -4.91 -7.93 4.85
CA LEU A 217 -3.45 -8.11 4.99
C LEU A 217 -2.71 -7.41 3.84
N ILE A 218 -1.90 -6.41 4.16
CA ILE A 218 -1.17 -5.58 3.18
C ILE A 218 -0.41 -6.41 2.14
N PRO A 219 0.47 -7.38 2.49
CA PRO A 219 1.21 -8.13 1.48
C PRO A 219 0.31 -9.04 0.63
N VAL A 220 -0.72 -9.65 1.23
CA VAL A 220 -1.67 -10.49 0.50
C VAL A 220 -2.45 -9.67 -0.52
N ALA A 221 -3.01 -8.55 -0.08
CA ALA A 221 -3.75 -7.62 -0.91
C ALA A 221 -2.91 -7.05 -2.07
N ARG A 222 -1.63 -6.70 -1.80
CA ARG A 222 -0.70 -6.23 -2.83
C ARG A 222 -0.31 -7.32 -3.82
N MET A 223 -0.20 -8.57 -3.37
CA MET A 223 0.06 -9.70 -4.27
C MET A 223 -1.08 -9.90 -5.28
N PHE A 224 -2.34 -9.73 -4.87
CA PHE A 224 -3.48 -9.77 -5.81
C PHE A 224 -3.40 -8.66 -6.86
N ASP A 225 -3.04 -7.44 -6.44
CA ASP A 225 -2.87 -6.32 -7.37
C ASP A 225 -1.69 -6.56 -8.32
N TRP A 226 -0.54 -6.97 -7.79
CA TRP A 226 0.68 -7.18 -8.55
C TRP A 226 0.54 -8.32 -9.58
N VAL A 227 -0.07 -9.44 -9.19
CA VAL A 227 -0.35 -10.55 -10.11
C VAL A 227 -1.32 -10.10 -11.20
N GLY A 228 -2.40 -9.41 -10.84
CA GLY A 228 -3.37 -8.89 -11.81
C GLY A 228 -2.72 -7.93 -12.80
N ASN A 229 -1.96 -6.96 -12.32
CA ASN A 229 -1.24 -5.98 -13.14
C ASN A 229 -0.22 -6.67 -14.07
N SER A 230 0.51 -7.68 -13.57
CA SER A 230 1.48 -8.44 -14.34
C SER A 230 0.83 -9.25 -15.47
N LEU A 231 -0.32 -9.89 -15.21
CA LEU A 231 -1.07 -10.62 -16.22
C LEU A 231 -1.59 -9.68 -17.32
N ILE A 232 -2.11 -8.50 -16.96
CA ILE A 232 -2.55 -7.48 -17.93
C ILE A 232 -1.40 -7.12 -18.86
N LEU A 233 -0.23 -6.79 -18.32
CA LEU A 233 0.94 -6.42 -19.14
C LEU A 233 1.44 -7.57 -20.00
N THR A 234 1.47 -8.78 -19.46
CA THR A 234 1.96 -9.97 -20.16
C THR A 234 1.12 -10.30 -21.38
N TYR A 235 -0.21 -10.21 -21.23
CA TYR A 235 -1.13 -10.61 -22.30
C TYR A 235 -1.67 -9.44 -23.14
N TRP A 236 -1.20 -8.21 -22.89
CA TRP A 236 -1.60 -7.03 -23.65
C TRP A 236 -1.41 -7.22 -25.16
N SER A 237 -0.30 -7.85 -25.57
CA SER A 237 0.01 -8.12 -26.97
C SER A 237 -0.90 -9.15 -27.65
N ARG A 238 -1.70 -9.88 -26.89
CA ARG A 238 -2.68 -10.85 -27.39
C ARG A 238 -4.03 -10.23 -27.75
N ILE A 239 -4.25 -8.98 -27.36
CA ILE A 239 -5.48 -8.29 -27.71
C ILE A 239 -5.51 -8.08 -29.24
N GLY A 240 -6.57 -8.58 -29.87
CA GLY A 240 -6.74 -8.58 -31.31
C GLY A 240 -6.37 -9.91 -32.01
N ASP A 241 -5.79 -10.88 -31.29
CA ASP A 241 -5.58 -12.22 -31.78
C ASP A 241 -6.93 -12.95 -31.97
N LYS A 242 -6.92 -14.04 -32.74
CA LYS A 242 -8.11 -14.88 -32.90
C LYS A 242 -8.41 -15.62 -31.60
N LEU A 243 -9.61 -15.38 -31.06
CA LEU A 243 -10.08 -16.08 -29.87
C LEU A 243 -10.46 -17.52 -30.26
N ASP A 244 -9.52 -18.42 -30.12
CA ASP A 244 -9.73 -19.86 -30.30
C ASP A 244 -9.33 -20.65 -29.04
N ARG A 245 -9.70 -21.91 -28.99
CA ARG A 245 -9.40 -22.80 -27.87
C ARG A 245 -7.91 -22.86 -27.55
N ARG A 246 -7.06 -22.87 -28.60
CA ARG A 246 -5.61 -22.95 -28.47
C ARG A 246 -5.05 -21.71 -27.76
N LEU A 247 -5.57 -20.52 -28.07
CA LEU A 247 -5.18 -19.27 -27.39
C LEU A 247 -5.57 -19.32 -25.90
N CYS A 248 -6.82 -19.74 -25.60
CA CYS A 248 -7.29 -19.87 -24.22
C CYS A 248 -6.43 -20.82 -23.40
N GLU A 249 -6.17 -22.03 -23.94
CA GLU A 249 -5.31 -23.02 -23.29
C GLU A 249 -3.86 -22.50 -23.11
N SER A 250 -3.30 -21.82 -24.11
CA SER A 250 -1.95 -21.25 -24.03
C SER A 250 -1.83 -20.18 -22.97
N ILE A 251 -2.86 -19.32 -22.79
CA ILE A 251 -2.90 -18.30 -21.74
C ILE A 251 -2.97 -18.97 -20.37
N ALA A 252 -3.87 -19.93 -20.18
CA ALA A 252 -4.06 -20.63 -18.92
C ALA A 252 -2.78 -21.39 -18.51
N ASP A 253 -2.20 -22.16 -19.43
CA ASP A 253 -1.00 -22.98 -19.19
C ASP A 253 0.22 -22.11 -18.84
N SER A 254 0.50 -21.08 -19.66
CA SER A 254 1.65 -20.21 -19.41
C SER A 254 1.51 -19.39 -18.12
N SER A 255 0.29 -18.93 -17.80
CA SER A 255 0.01 -18.26 -16.54
C SER A 255 0.16 -19.22 -15.35
N SER A 256 -0.33 -20.47 -15.47
CA SER A 256 -0.18 -21.48 -14.42
C SER A 256 1.29 -21.87 -14.20
N GLN A 257 2.12 -21.94 -15.25
CA GLN A 257 3.56 -22.15 -15.12
C GLN A 257 4.23 -21.00 -14.36
N TRP A 258 3.84 -19.75 -14.65
CA TRP A 258 4.33 -18.60 -13.90
C TRP A 258 3.92 -18.65 -12.43
N MET A 259 2.66 -18.98 -12.11
CA MET A 259 2.19 -19.19 -10.73
C MET A 259 2.97 -20.28 -10.00
N ASN A 260 3.32 -21.37 -10.69
CA ASN A 260 4.17 -22.42 -10.13
C ASN A 260 5.58 -21.91 -9.81
N SER A 261 6.14 -20.99 -10.63
CA SER A 261 7.43 -20.38 -10.33
C SER A 261 7.38 -19.46 -9.11
N LEU A 262 6.29 -18.71 -8.93
CA LEU A 262 6.06 -17.90 -7.72
C LEU A 262 5.91 -18.78 -6.46
N THR A 263 5.26 -19.94 -6.61
CA THR A 263 5.15 -20.93 -5.54
C THR A 263 6.52 -21.52 -5.17
N ALA A 264 7.32 -21.87 -6.17
CA ALA A 264 8.68 -22.38 -5.95
C ALA A 264 9.61 -21.33 -5.29
N ALA A 265 9.41 -20.04 -5.61
CA ALA A 265 10.10 -18.93 -4.98
C ALA A 265 9.60 -18.60 -3.57
N GLY A 266 8.50 -19.20 -3.10
CA GLY A 266 7.93 -19.00 -1.77
C GLY A 266 7.05 -17.76 -1.64
N HIS A 267 6.57 -17.19 -2.73
CA HIS A 267 5.67 -16.03 -2.73
C HIS A 267 4.19 -16.43 -2.62
N LEU A 268 3.86 -17.63 -3.09
CA LEU A 268 2.52 -18.23 -3.02
C LEU A 268 2.59 -19.57 -2.32
N TYR A 269 1.53 -19.98 -1.63
CA TYR A 269 1.29 -21.35 -1.22
C TYR A 269 0.91 -22.22 -2.43
N GLY A 270 0.29 -21.61 -3.43
CA GLY A 270 -0.09 -22.23 -4.70
C GLY A 270 -0.88 -21.26 -5.57
N GLY A 271 -0.96 -21.56 -6.86
CA GLY A 271 -1.75 -20.79 -7.78
C GLY A 271 -1.89 -21.48 -9.13
N ARG A 272 -2.98 -21.18 -9.84
CA ARG A 272 -3.27 -21.65 -11.17
C ARG A 272 -4.22 -20.70 -11.88
N VAL A 273 -4.23 -20.76 -13.19
CA VAL A 273 -5.18 -20.04 -14.02
C VAL A 273 -5.96 -21.06 -14.84
N GLU A 274 -7.26 -20.93 -14.84
CA GLU A 274 -8.17 -21.83 -15.53
C GLU A 274 -9.13 -21.03 -16.43
N PHE A 275 -9.59 -21.69 -17.47
CA PHE A 275 -10.68 -21.21 -18.29
C PHE A 275 -11.95 -21.96 -17.87
N ASP A 276 -12.82 -21.28 -17.12
CA ASP A 276 -14.11 -21.83 -16.71
C ASP A 276 -15.18 -21.49 -17.75
N GLU A 277 -15.77 -22.52 -18.36
CA GLU A 277 -16.85 -22.40 -19.34
C GLU A 277 -18.09 -21.75 -18.71
N GLY A 278 -18.31 -21.92 -17.40
CA GLY A 278 -19.44 -21.31 -16.68
C GLY A 278 -19.34 -19.79 -16.56
N GLU A 279 -18.13 -19.24 -16.53
CA GLU A 279 -17.85 -17.80 -16.45
C GLU A 279 -17.74 -17.15 -17.85
N ASN A 280 -17.53 -17.95 -18.89
CA ASN A 280 -17.35 -17.51 -20.26
C ASN A 280 -18.54 -17.93 -21.12
N SER A 281 -19.62 -17.14 -21.09
CA SER A 281 -20.82 -17.42 -21.87
C SER A 281 -20.55 -17.38 -23.38
N GLU A 282 -21.36 -18.11 -24.16
CA GLU A 282 -21.30 -18.04 -25.64
C GLU A 282 -21.40 -16.60 -26.15
N LYS A 283 -22.19 -15.76 -25.48
CA LYS A 283 -22.35 -14.35 -25.82
C LYS A 283 -21.05 -13.57 -25.60
N ASP A 284 -20.32 -13.83 -24.51
CA ASP A 284 -19.05 -13.19 -24.22
C ASP A 284 -18.01 -13.61 -25.26
N ILE A 285 -17.91 -14.91 -25.55
CA ILE A 285 -16.98 -15.43 -26.55
C ILE A 285 -17.29 -14.87 -27.95
N MET A 286 -18.57 -14.78 -28.34
CA MET A 286 -18.98 -14.15 -29.60
C MET A 286 -18.63 -12.66 -29.64
N ALA A 287 -18.60 -11.99 -28.50
CA ALA A 287 -18.16 -10.60 -28.38
C ALA A 287 -16.62 -10.44 -28.29
N GLY A 288 -15.86 -11.53 -28.31
CA GLY A 288 -14.40 -11.51 -28.17
C GLY A 288 -13.93 -11.28 -26.73
N ILE A 289 -14.78 -11.55 -25.74
CA ILE A 289 -14.47 -11.38 -24.32
C ILE A 289 -14.04 -12.72 -23.72
N LEU A 290 -12.83 -12.77 -23.16
CA LEU A 290 -12.27 -13.90 -22.43
C LEU A 290 -12.07 -13.53 -20.96
N LYS A 291 -12.52 -14.38 -20.05
CA LYS A 291 -12.42 -14.23 -18.60
C LYS A 291 -11.66 -15.41 -17.99
N PRO A 292 -10.32 -15.40 -17.99
CA PRO A 292 -9.54 -16.41 -17.28
C PRO A 292 -9.75 -16.26 -15.76
N HIS A 293 -9.97 -17.38 -15.06
CA HIS A 293 -10.09 -17.38 -13.61
C HIS A 293 -8.73 -17.65 -12.97
N VAL A 294 -8.30 -16.74 -12.10
CA VAL A 294 -7.02 -16.82 -11.39
C VAL A 294 -7.27 -17.29 -9.96
N TYR A 295 -6.82 -18.51 -9.65
CA TYR A 295 -6.81 -19.05 -8.28
C TYR A 295 -5.43 -18.89 -7.70
N MET A 296 -5.29 -18.20 -6.56
CA MET A 296 -4.01 -18.08 -5.88
C MET A 296 -4.16 -17.89 -4.38
N ALA A 297 -3.14 -18.34 -3.65
CA ALA A 297 -3.02 -18.19 -2.21
C ALA A 297 -1.65 -17.56 -1.89
N PRO A 298 -1.55 -16.22 -1.77
CA PRO A 298 -0.33 -15.56 -1.31
C PRO A 298 0.07 -16.00 0.10
N VAL A 299 1.37 -15.97 0.37
CA VAL A 299 1.89 -16.31 1.70
C VAL A 299 1.51 -15.21 2.69
N SER A 300 0.84 -15.60 3.77
CA SER A 300 0.44 -14.65 4.83
C SER A 300 1.66 -14.21 5.64
N PRO A 301 1.71 -12.95 6.08
CA PRO A 301 2.73 -12.48 7.00
C PRO A 301 2.54 -13.13 8.38
N LEU A 302 3.63 -13.31 9.13
CA LEU A 302 3.56 -13.70 10.54
C LEU A 302 3.16 -12.48 11.37
N VAL A 303 1.90 -12.43 11.81
CA VAL A 303 1.35 -11.30 12.57
C VAL A 303 1.53 -11.49 14.07
N GLU A 304 1.42 -12.73 14.56
CA GLU A 304 1.45 -13.02 15.99
C GLU A 304 2.13 -14.37 16.25
N VAL A 305 2.91 -14.43 17.35
CA VAL A 305 3.53 -15.68 17.84
C VAL A 305 3.14 -15.87 19.29
N ASN A 306 2.42 -16.94 19.56
CA ASN A 306 2.04 -17.34 20.92
C ASN A 306 2.88 -18.54 21.37
N TRP A 307 3.73 -18.33 22.38
CA TRP A 307 4.55 -19.38 22.97
C TRP A 307 3.78 -20.12 24.05
N ILE A 308 3.50 -21.39 23.82
CA ILE A 308 2.93 -22.29 24.84
C ILE A 308 4.11 -22.94 25.55
N GLN A 309 4.23 -22.72 26.86
CA GLN A 309 5.30 -23.27 27.66
C GLN A 309 4.74 -24.34 28.61
N GLU A 310 5.33 -25.51 28.57
CA GLU A 310 4.98 -26.64 29.41
C GLU A 310 6.21 -27.13 30.16
N TYR A 311 6.03 -27.43 31.46
CA TYR A 311 7.08 -28.05 32.26
C TYR A 311 7.08 -29.56 31.97
N ASP A 312 8.09 -30.03 31.27
CA ASP A 312 8.27 -31.44 30.97
C ASP A 312 9.10 -32.12 32.11
N SER A 313 8.41 -32.86 32.94
CA SER A 313 9.04 -33.58 34.08
C SER A 313 9.94 -34.73 33.64
N SER A 314 9.85 -35.20 32.41
CA SER A 314 10.72 -36.26 31.89
C SER A 314 12.18 -35.85 31.84
N TYR A 315 12.47 -34.57 31.58
CA TYR A 315 13.84 -34.03 31.65
C TYR A 315 14.46 -34.07 33.06
N VAL A 316 13.63 -33.91 34.09
CA VAL A 316 14.11 -33.97 35.50
C VAL A 316 14.53 -35.40 35.84
N THR A 317 13.74 -36.39 35.46
CA THR A 317 14.05 -37.80 35.67
C THR A 317 15.31 -38.23 34.93
N GLY A 318 15.44 -37.78 33.67
CA GLY A 318 16.66 -38.03 32.87
C GLY A 318 17.93 -37.38 33.43
N ALA A 319 17.84 -36.17 34.04
CA ALA A 319 18.97 -35.45 34.59
C ALA A 319 19.46 -35.99 35.94
N LEU A 320 18.55 -36.58 36.74
CA LEU A 320 18.87 -37.11 38.07
C LEU A 320 19.38 -38.56 38.02
N GLY A 321 19.32 -39.24 36.89
CA GLY A 321 19.80 -40.62 36.67
C GLY A 321 19.02 -41.61 37.53
N SER A 322 18.25 -42.46 36.90
CA SER A 322 17.76 -43.68 37.57
C SER A 322 18.85 -44.70 37.73
#